data_364953029262a2872c072ea504957a8e
#
_entry.id   364953029262a2872c072ea504957a8e
#
_cell.length_a   1.000
_cell.length_b   1.000
_cell.length_c   1.000
_cell.angle_alpha   90.00
_cell.angle_beta   90.00
_cell.angle_gamma   90.00
#
_symmetry.space_group_name_H-M   'P 1'
#
loop_
_entity.id
_entity.type
_entity.pdbx_description
1 polymer ?
#
loop_
_entity_poly.entity_id
_entity_poly.type
_entity_poly.pdbx_seq_one_letter_code
_entity_poly.pdbx_strand_id
1 'polypeptide(L)'
;MTIIQNNFDKLYTIASDYDPPIALDDKMVIPTRNLGIIPGHPLNPSPQETIFIPKCCLVFKGVKKSVRELWHYVAIPPESGHFKAVEPSILIVDGPFPDITEPVKSFFIEGVMLVPHAWVSWEVESVSFYLELDSTNQANLTEKELIQVN
;
A
#
# COMPACT_ATOMS: atom_id res chain seq x y z
N MET A 1 10.51 5.56 15.19
CA MET A 1 9.60 4.76 14.34
C MET A 1 8.24 4.66 15.00
N THR A 2 7.18 4.90 14.26
CA THR A 2 5.82 4.83 14.76
C THR A 2 5.09 3.69 14.08
N ILE A 3 4.40 2.90 14.88
CA ILE A 3 3.61 1.76 14.40
C ILE A 3 2.17 1.99 14.78
N ILE A 4 1.28 1.96 13.77
CA ILE A 4 -0.16 2.08 13.98
C ILE A 4 -0.79 0.73 13.63
N GLN A 5 -1.27 0.02 14.63
CA GLN A 5 -1.86 -1.30 14.47
C GLN A 5 -3.27 -1.21 13.92
N ASN A 6 -3.63 -2.17 13.08
CA ASN A 6 -4.98 -2.28 12.53
C ASN A 6 -5.38 -1.06 11.68
N ASN A 7 -6.67 -0.78 11.59
CA ASN A 7 -7.22 0.38 10.85
C ASN A 7 -6.95 0.34 9.34
N PHE A 8 -6.76 -0.84 8.77
CA PHE A 8 -6.58 -0.97 7.31
C PHE A 8 -7.79 -0.41 6.55
N ASP A 9 -8.98 -0.58 7.09
CA ASP A 9 -10.22 -0.07 6.49
C ASP A 9 -10.30 1.46 6.46
N LYS A 10 -9.38 2.16 7.13
CA LYS A 10 -9.27 3.61 7.11
C LYS A 10 -8.15 4.11 6.21
N LEU A 11 -7.69 3.27 5.29
CA LEU A 11 -6.68 3.64 4.31
C LEU A 11 -7.31 3.79 2.93
N TYR A 12 -6.83 4.78 2.19
CA TYR A 12 -7.20 4.99 0.79
C TYR A 12 -5.98 4.68 -0.06
N THR A 13 -5.96 3.50 -0.68
CA THR A 13 -4.75 2.98 -1.31
C THR A 13 -4.65 3.30 -2.80
N ILE A 14 -5.73 3.68 -3.45
CA ILE A 14 -5.79 3.81 -4.91
C ILE A 14 -4.83 4.86 -5.46
N ALA A 15 -4.58 5.93 -4.71
CA ALA A 15 -3.67 6.99 -5.15
C ALA A 15 -2.20 6.71 -4.81
N SER A 16 -1.91 5.55 -4.23
CA SER A 16 -0.58 5.22 -3.72
C SER A 16 0.32 4.64 -4.80
N ASP A 17 1.62 4.81 -4.60
CA ASP A 17 2.67 4.15 -5.37
C ASP A 17 3.38 3.14 -4.48
N TYR A 18 3.69 1.98 -5.03
CA TYR A 18 4.32 0.89 -4.27
C TYR A 18 5.64 0.46 -4.90
N ASP A 19 6.63 0.23 -4.04
CA ASP A 19 7.83 -0.51 -4.44
C ASP A 19 7.56 -2.00 -4.34
N PRO A 20 8.42 -2.85 -4.93
CA PRO A 20 8.26 -4.30 -4.78
C PRO A 20 8.25 -4.72 -3.32
N PRO A 21 7.41 -5.70 -2.96
CA PRO A 21 7.31 -6.14 -1.58
C PRO A 21 8.58 -6.86 -1.12
N ILE A 22 8.84 -6.77 0.17
CA ILE A 22 9.98 -7.44 0.81
C ILE A 22 9.43 -8.50 1.74
N ALA A 23 9.77 -9.77 1.47
CA ALA A 23 9.35 -10.87 2.32
C ALA A 23 10.43 -11.16 3.36
N LEU A 24 10.05 -11.19 4.64
CA LEU A 24 10.94 -11.44 5.77
C LEU A 24 10.26 -12.47 6.68
N ASP A 25 10.60 -13.75 6.52
CA ASP A 25 9.97 -14.87 7.22
C ASP A 25 8.46 -14.90 6.95
N ASP A 26 7.62 -14.72 7.98
CA ASP A 26 6.17 -14.68 7.84
C ASP A 26 5.63 -13.28 7.59
N LYS A 27 6.52 -12.31 7.41
CA LYS A 27 6.15 -10.90 7.30
C LYS A 27 6.41 -10.40 5.89
N MET A 28 5.53 -9.51 5.41
CA MET A 28 5.72 -8.83 4.13
C MET A 28 5.63 -7.33 4.35
N VAL A 29 6.63 -6.61 3.84
CA VAL A 29 6.73 -5.15 3.95
C VAL A 29 6.57 -4.56 2.56
N ILE A 30 5.65 -3.61 2.42
CA ILE A 30 5.41 -2.92 1.16
C ILE A 30 5.76 -1.44 1.34
N PRO A 31 6.92 -1.00 0.85
CA PRO A 31 7.23 0.44 0.86
C PRO A 31 6.22 1.17 -0.01
N THR A 32 5.64 2.23 0.55
CA THR A 32 4.48 2.90 -0.04
C THR A 32 4.68 4.40 -0.01
N ARG A 33 4.25 5.08 -1.06
CA ARG A 33 4.24 6.53 -1.14
C ARG A 33 2.83 7.03 -1.41
N ASN A 34 2.55 8.21 -0.89
CA ASN A 34 1.28 8.91 -1.10
C ASN A 34 0.08 8.08 -0.63
N LEU A 35 0.19 7.52 0.56
CA LEU A 35 -0.90 6.73 1.14
C LEU A 35 -1.97 7.66 1.71
N GLY A 36 -3.22 7.46 1.30
CA GLY A 36 -4.35 8.20 1.83
C GLY A 36 -4.80 7.66 3.19
N ILE A 37 -5.07 8.58 4.10
CA ILE A 37 -5.59 8.28 5.43
C ILE A 37 -6.93 8.98 5.56
N ILE A 38 -8.00 8.22 5.61
CA ILE A 38 -9.35 8.79 5.65
C ILE A 38 -9.72 9.20 7.07
N PRO A 39 -10.76 10.03 7.25
CA PRO A 39 -11.23 10.40 8.58
C PRO A 39 -11.59 9.17 9.41
N GLY A 40 -11.29 9.24 10.70
CA GLY A 40 -11.50 8.12 11.62
C GLY A 40 -10.23 7.33 11.92
N HIS A 41 -9.20 7.48 11.12
CA HIS A 41 -7.89 6.87 11.40
C HIS A 41 -7.18 7.66 12.50
N PRO A 42 -6.42 6.99 13.40
CA PRO A 42 -5.71 7.69 14.49
C PRO A 42 -4.77 8.81 14.02
N LEU A 43 -4.22 8.71 12.81
CA LEU A 43 -3.32 9.72 12.26
C LEU A 43 -4.04 10.91 11.63
N ASN A 44 -5.33 10.82 11.40
CA ASN A 44 -6.08 11.88 10.71
C ASN A 44 -6.91 12.69 11.69
N PRO A 45 -6.51 13.95 11.95
CA PRO A 45 -7.28 14.80 12.85
C PRO A 45 -8.51 15.41 12.20
N SER A 46 -8.63 15.35 10.87
CA SER A 46 -9.77 15.95 10.18
C SER A 46 -10.99 15.04 10.27
N PRO A 47 -12.18 15.62 10.56
CA PRO A 47 -13.41 14.84 10.52
C PRO A 47 -13.97 14.62 9.11
N GLN A 48 -13.44 15.30 8.10
CA GLN A 48 -14.03 15.30 6.77
C GLN A 48 -13.06 15.07 5.61
N GLU A 49 -11.79 15.31 5.79
CA GLU A 49 -10.82 15.30 4.70
C GLU A 49 -9.82 14.17 4.81
N THR A 50 -9.47 13.59 3.66
CA THR A 50 -8.41 12.62 3.56
C THR A 50 -7.07 13.33 3.56
N ILE A 51 -6.12 12.85 4.36
CA ILE A 51 -4.73 13.32 4.31
C ILE A 51 -3.88 12.28 3.59
N PHE A 52 -2.67 12.67 3.17
CA PHE A 52 -1.77 11.77 2.46
C PHE A 52 -0.41 11.74 3.14
N ILE A 53 0.11 10.52 3.36
CA ILE A 53 1.42 10.30 3.95
C ILE A 53 2.42 10.14 2.80
N PRO A 54 3.51 10.95 2.77
CA PRO A 54 4.47 10.87 1.66
C PRO A 54 5.16 9.51 1.55
N LYS A 55 5.60 8.95 2.69
CA LYS A 55 6.29 7.65 2.73
C LYS A 55 5.92 6.88 3.97
N CYS A 56 5.68 5.59 3.79
CA CYS A 56 5.41 4.68 4.89
C CYS A 56 5.61 3.24 4.40
N CYS A 57 5.42 2.29 5.29
CA CYS A 57 5.40 0.88 4.94
C CYS A 57 4.10 0.26 5.40
N LEU A 58 3.46 -0.48 4.51
CA LEU A 58 2.38 -1.39 4.88
C LEU A 58 3.03 -2.69 5.30
N VAL A 59 2.74 -3.16 6.50
CA VAL A 59 3.36 -4.38 7.02
C VAL A 59 2.30 -5.39 7.36
N PHE A 60 2.42 -6.58 6.77
CA PHE A 60 1.52 -7.70 7.01
C PHE A 60 2.28 -8.78 7.74
N LYS A 61 1.76 -9.24 8.88
CA LYS A 61 2.38 -10.27 9.70
C LYS A 61 1.56 -11.55 9.63
N GLY A 62 2.26 -12.69 9.61
CA GLY A 62 1.60 -13.96 9.46
C GLY A 62 0.96 -14.08 8.09
N VAL A 63 1.75 -13.84 7.04
CA VAL A 63 1.24 -13.85 5.66
C VAL A 63 1.05 -15.28 5.22
N LYS A 64 -0.17 -15.58 4.77
CA LYS A 64 -0.50 -16.86 4.16
C LYS A 64 -0.43 -16.79 2.65
N LYS A 65 -0.84 -15.65 2.08
CA LYS A 65 -0.96 -15.51 0.63
C LYS A 65 -0.77 -14.05 0.24
N SER A 66 -0.08 -13.84 -0.89
CA SER A 66 0.02 -12.53 -1.52
C SER A 66 0.00 -12.74 -3.02
N VAL A 67 -1.04 -12.21 -3.68
CA VAL A 67 -1.20 -12.32 -5.12
C VAL A 67 -1.41 -10.93 -5.69
N ARG A 68 -0.58 -10.59 -6.67
CA ARG A 68 -0.68 -9.32 -7.39
C ARG A 68 -1.11 -9.57 -8.82
N GLU A 69 -2.10 -8.84 -9.27
CA GLU A 69 -2.46 -8.79 -10.68
C GLU A 69 -2.01 -7.45 -11.24
N LEU A 70 -1.17 -7.49 -12.27
CA LEU A 70 -0.53 -6.30 -12.82
C LEU A 70 -0.98 -6.07 -14.25
N TRP A 71 -1.40 -4.82 -14.53
CA TRP A 71 -1.68 -4.34 -15.88
C TRP A 71 -0.61 -3.33 -16.23
N HIS A 72 0.31 -3.71 -17.12
CA HIS A 72 1.37 -2.80 -17.57
C HIS A 72 0.79 -1.67 -18.39
N TYR A 73 1.41 -0.50 -18.29
CA TYR A 73 1.01 0.66 -19.06
C TYR A 73 1.90 0.84 -20.28
N VAL A 74 1.29 1.21 -21.41
CA VAL A 74 1.99 1.68 -22.59
C VAL A 74 1.39 3.00 -23.06
N ALA A 75 2.22 3.88 -23.60
CA ALA A 75 1.76 5.13 -24.19
C ALA A 75 1.18 4.86 -25.58
N ILE A 76 -0.07 5.29 -25.82
CA ILE A 76 -0.74 5.08 -27.08
C ILE A 76 -1.43 6.38 -27.51
N PRO A 77 -0.99 7.00 -28.63
CA PRO A 77 0.22 6.65 -29.38
C PRO A 77 1.49 6.98 -28.58
N PRO A 78 2.64 6.41 -28.97
CA PRO A 78 3.89 6.78 -28.32
C PRO A 78 4.06 8.29 -28.31
N GLU A 79 4.61 8.85 -27.26
CA GLU A 79 4.82 10.29 -27.11
C GLU A 79 3.56 11.10 -26.79
N SER A 80 2.39 10.48 -26.74
CA SER A 80 1.14 11.21 -26.49
C SER A 80 0.97 11.65 -25.04
N GLY A 81 1.63 10.98 -24.10
CA GLY A 81 1.36 11.15 -22.68
C GLY A 81 0.12 10.42 -22.20
N HIS A 82 -0.61 9.77 -23.07
CA HIS A 82 -1.77 8.95 -22.73
C HIS A 82 -1.36 7.49 -22.58
N PHE A 83 -1.74 6.86 -21.47
CA PHE A 83 -1.35 5.50 -21.17
C PHE A 83 -2.57 4.60 -21.15
N LYS A 84 -2.37 3.38 -21.64
CA LYS A 84 -3.39 2.35 -21.64
C LYS A 84 -2.83 1.09 -21.01
N ALA A 85 -3.65 0.42 -20.19
CA ALA A 85 -3.28 -0.86 -19.61
C ALA A 85 -3.19 -1.92 -20.70
N VAL A 86 -2.16 -2.76 -20.61
CA VAL A 86 -1.92 -3.85 -21.56
C VAL A 86 -2.59 -5.10 -21.05
N GLU A 87 -3.29 -5.80 -21.96
CA GLU A 87 -3.86 -7.11 -21.66
C GLU A 87 -3.08 -8.19 -22.42
N PRO A 88 -2.96 -9.40 -21.85
CA PRO A 88 -3.50 -9.82 -20.56
C PRO A 88 -2.70 -9.29 -19.39
N SER A 89 -3.34 -9.26 -18.22
CA SER A 89 -2.65 -8.94 -16.97
C SER A 89 -1.67 -10.05 -16.61
N ILE A 90 -0.74 -9.73 -15.72
CA ILE A 90 0.25 -10.69 -15.23
C ILE A 90 -0.04 -10.95 -13.76
N LEU A 91 -0.12 -12.24 -13.39
CA LEU A 91 -0.28 -12.62 -11.98
C LEU A 91 1.08 -12.95 -11.39
N ILE A 92 1.35 -12.37 -10.22
CA ILE A 92 2.55 -12.67 -9.44
C ILE A 92 2.09 -13.21 -8.09
N VAL A 93 2.60 -14.38 -7.72
CA VAL A 93 2.39 -14.94 -6.39
C VAL A 93 3.67 -14.70 -5.61
N ASP A 94 3.57 -13.87 -4.58
CA ASP A 94 4.72 -13.57 -3.71
C ASP A 94 4.95 -14.69 -2.71
N GLY A 95 6.17 -14.83 -2.26
CA GLY A 95 6.55 -15.85 -1.30
C GLY A 95 7.70 -16.70 -1.80
N PRO A 96 7.92 -17.90 -1.22
CA PRO A 96 7.02 -18.61 -0.29
C PRO A 96 7.01 -18.02 1.11
N PHE A 97 5.90 -18.24 1.82
CA PHE A 97 5.78 -17.87 3.22
C PHE A 97 5.63 -19.13 4.08
N PRO A 98 6.04 -19.09 5.35
CA PRO A 98 5.85 -20.24 6.26
C PRO A 98 4.37 -20.58 6.43
N ASP A 99 4.07 -21.82 6.78
CA ASP A 99 2.70 -22.25 7.04
C ASP A 99 2.13 -21.49 8.24
N ILE A 100 0.91 -21.03 8.09
CA ILE A 100 0.19 -20.25 9.10
C ILE A 100 -1.03 -21.05 9.52
N THR A 101 -1.15 -21.30 10.83
CA THR A 101 -2.30 -22.02 11.40
C THR A 101 -3.33 -21.08 12.02
N GLU A 102 -2.96 -19.82 12.25
CA GLU A 102 -3.83 -18.84 12.85
C GLU A 102 -4.83 -18.32 11.80
N PRO A 103 -6.01 -17.85 12.23
CA PRO A 103 -6.96 -17.26 11.30
C PRO A 103 -6.38 -16.04 10.59
N VAL A 104 -6.65 -15.91 9.31
CA VAL A 104 -6.17 -14.79 8.50
C VAL A 104 -7.34 -13.94 8.02
N LYS A 105 -7.03 -12.68 7.73
CA LYS A 105 -7.94 -11.73 7.11
C LYS A 105 -7.46 -11.42 5.70
N SER A 106 -8.38 -11.05 4.82
CA SER A 106 -8.03 -10.61 3.47
C SER A 106 -7.94 -9.09 3.44
N PHE A 107 -6.85 -8.61 2.83
CA PHE A 107 -6.60 -7.18 2.64
C PHE A 107 -6.45 -6.93 1.14
N PHE A 108 -7.15 -5.91 0.65
CA PHE A 108 -7.12 -5.58 -0.78
C PHE A 108 -6.49 -4.21 -0.98
N ILE A 109 -5.49 -4.15 -1.85
CA ILE A 109 -4.73 -2.95 -2.15
C ILE A 109 -4.80 -2.70 -3.65
N GLU A 110 -4.98 -1.44 -4.03
CA GLU A 110 -4.90 -1.03 -5.42
C GLU A 110 -3.98 0.17 -5.54
N GLY A 111 -3.46 0.40 -6.73
CA GLY A 111 -2.61 1.55 -6.98
C GLY A 111 -1.61 1.28 -8.07
N VAL A 112 -0.48 1.98 -8.02
CA VAL A 112 0.56 1.92 -9.05
C VAL A 112 1.81 1.26 -8.51
N MET A 113 2.29 0.22 -9.22
CA MET A 113 3.63 -0.31 -8.99
C MET A 113 4.62 0.50 -9.80
N LEU A 114 5.76 0.84 -9.20
CA LEU A 114 6.79 1.62 -9.89
C LEU A 114 7.74 0.73 -10.69
N VAL A 115 7.98 -0.48 -10.22
CA VAL A 115 8.86 -1.45 -10.89
C VAL A 115 8.22 -2.84 -10.85
N PRO A 116 7.70 -3.32 -11.96
CA PRO A 116 7.49 -2.60 -13.23
C PRO A 116 6.36 -1.58 -13.14
N HIS A 117 6.34 -0.59 -14.02
CA HIS A 117 5.30 0.43 -14.02
C HIS A 117 3.97 -0.20 -14.48
N ALA A 118 3.05 -0.34 -13.55
CA ALA A 118 1.80 -1.06 -13.79
C ALA A 118 0.74 -0.66 -12.77
N TRP A 119 -0.52 -0.77 -13.13
CA TRP A 119 -1.59 -0.75 -12.15
C TRP A 119 -1.60 -2.10 -11.44
N VAL A 120 -1.77 -2.11 -10.13
CA VAL A 120 -1.80 -3.33 -9.34
C VAL A 120 -3.14 -3.49 -8.63
N SER A 121 -3.66 -4.72 -8.67
CA SER A 121 -4.73 -5.18 -7.81
C SER A 121 -4.12 -6.30 -6.96
N TRP A 122 -4.12 -6.13 -5.66
CA TRP A 122 -3.31 -6.92 -4.74
C TRP A 122 -4.17 -7.50 -3.64
N GLU A 123 -4.11 -8.80 -3.45
CA GLU A 123 -4.78 -9.47 -2.33
C GLU A 123 -3.74 -10.07 -1.40
N VAL A 124 -3.81 -9.71 -0.12
CA VAL A 124 -2.97 -10.27 0.92
C VAL A 124 -3.85 -10.93 1.96
N GLU A 125 -3.55 -12.18 2.30
CA GLU A 125 -4.15 -12.86 3.43
C GLU A 125 -3.11 -12.96 4.52
N SER A 126 -3.39 -12.36 5.67
CA SER A 126 -2.45 -12.36 6.79
C SER A 126 -3.17 -12.29 8.13
N VAL A 127 -2.45 -12.65 9.18
CA VAL A 127 -3.01 -12.64 10.54
C VAL A 127 -3.26 -11.22 11.00
N SER A 128 -2.33 -10.31 10.72
CA SER A 128 -2.46 -8.93 11.16
C SER A 128 -1.77 -7.96 10.22
N PHE A 129 -2.10 -6.71 10.38
CA PHE A 129 -1.56 -5.59 9.60
C PHE A 129 -1.18 -4.46 10.54
N TYR A 130 -0.09 -3.76 10.21
CA TYR A 130 0.19 -2.47 10.82
C TYR A 130 0.82 -1.52 9.80
N LEU A 131 0.67 -0.23 10.07
CA LEU A 131 1.28 0.84 9.30
C LEU A 131 2.54 1.28 10.04
N GLU A 132 3.66 1.37 9.33
CA GLU A 132 4.92 1.77 9.90
C GLU A 132 5.37 3.10 9.31
N LEU A 133 5.62 4.07 10.20
CA LEU A 133 6.12 5.39 9.84
C LEU A 133 7.51 5.57 10.44
N ASP A 134 8.45 6.10 9.68
CA ASP A 134 9.72 6.51 10.27
C ASP A 134 9.56 7.88 10.94
N SER A 135 10.57 8.30 11.71
CA SER A 135 10.51 9.57 12.44
C SER A 135 10.42 10.78 11.51
N THR A 136 11.07 10.71 10.35
CA THR A 136 11.03 11.80 9.37
C THR A 136 9.63 11.98 8.80
N ASN A 137 9.00 10.88 8.40
CA ASN A 137 7.63 10.92 7.88
C ASN A 137 6.65 11.39 8.94
N GLN A 138 6.85 10.95 10.18
CA GLN A 138 5.99 11.36 11.26
C GLN A 138 6.09 12.86 11.53
N ALA A 139 7.29 13.42 11.50
CA ALA A 139 7.49 14.84 11.66
C ALA A 139 6.82 15.63 10.52
N ASN A 140 6.99 15.19 9.29
CA ASN A 140 6.34 15.83 8.15
C ASN A 140 4.82 15.77 8.27
N LEU A 141 4.31 14.63 8.69
CA LEU A 141 2.88 14.45 8.86
C LEU A 141 2.29 15.43 9.87
N THR A 142 2.96 15.63 11.00
CA THR A 142 2.44 16.51 12.05
C THR A 142 2.59 17.98 11.72
N GLU A 143 3.69 18.37 11.06
CA GLU A 143 3.99 19.78 10.84
C GLU A 143 3.45 20.32 9.52
N LYS A 144 3.39 19.49 8.51
CA LYS A 144 3.03 19.93 7.18
C LYS A 144 1.79 19.26 6.65
N GLU A 145 1.85 17.94 6.59
CA GLU A 145 0.81 17.20 5.89
C GLU A 145 -0.55 17.35 6.57
N LEU A 146 -0.58 17.26 7.88
CA LEU A 146 -1.83 17.40 8.62
C LEU A 146 -2.38 18.82 8.55
N ILE A 147 -1.51 19.80 8.56
CA ILE A 147 -1.95 21.22 8.55
C ILE A 147 -2.38 21.62 7.14
N GLN A 148 -1.63 21.25 6.13
CA GLN A 148 -1.91 21.68 4.76
C GLN A 148 -3.15 21.02 4.17
N VAL A 149 -3.41 19.80 4.53
CA VAL A 149 -4.56 19.07 4.01
C VAL A 149 -5.84 19.53 4.68
N ASN A 150 -5.72 19.93 5.92
CA ASN A 150 -6.85 20.45 6.67
C ASN A 150 -7.03 21.95 6.46
#